data_48373e296aaf4e478aade48e63455e87
#
_entry.id   48373e296aaf4e478aade48e63455e87
#
_cell.length_a   1.000
_cell.length_b   1.000
_cell.length_c   1.000
_cell.angle_alpha   90.00
_cell.angle_beta   90.00
_cell.angle_gamma   90.00
#
_symmetry.space_group_name_H-M   'P 1'
#
loop_
_entity.id
_entity.type
_entity.pdbx_description
1 polymer ?
#
loop_
_entity_poly.entity_id
_entity_poly.type
_entity_poly.pdbx_seq_one_letter_code
_entity_poly.pdbx_strand_id
1 'polypeptide(L)'
;WDFIYALGAAILQDIKIYFSIKESICRIPVLGTWLMWLGAMPIDRSPEGQGQVEQIKAFIDSQKGNRVFFLFTPEGTRGAVTKWKTGFYHVAQGCELPIFLAKVDYRSKETGVFHTFQLTGDKVEDIQAIQASYKSIHGKFLKDQYPAYIGELPTISDAEAAIIRALYSFK
;
A
#
# COMPACT_ATOMS: atom_id res chain seq x y z
N TRP A 1 -7.10 0.78 10.48
CA TRP A 1 -6.26 1.77 11.18
C TRP A 1 -5.04 2.19 10.34
N ASP A 2 -4.45 1.29 9.56
CA ASP A 2 -3.23 1.54 8.77
C ASP A 2 -3.36 2.75 7.84
N PHE A 3 -4.51 2.89 7.18
CA PHE A 3 -4.80 4.06 6.34
C PHE A 3 -4.77 5.37 7.14
N ILE A 4 -5.30 5.38 8.37
CA ILE A 4 -5.30 6.58 9.23
C ILE A 4 -3.88 6.94 9.64
N TYR A 5 -3.05 5.96 10.00
CA TYR A 5 -1.65 6.19 10.34
C TYR A 5 -0.84 6.66 9.13
N ALA A 6 -1.05 6.05 7.96
CA ALA A 6 -0.38 6.47 6.72
C ALA A 6 -0.77 7.90 6.33
N LEU A 7 -2.06 8.24 6.42
CA LEU A 7 -2.56 9.58 6.14
C LEU A 7 -1.99 10.60 7.15
N GLY A 8 -2.00 10.27 8.45
CA GLY A 8 -1.42 11.12 9.50
C GLY A 8 0.07 11.36 9.27
N ALA A 9 0.84 10.34 8.92
CA ALA A 9 2.26 10.47 8.60
C ALA A 9 2.49 11.35 7.37
N ALA A 10 1.66 11.24 6.36
CA ALA A 10 1.74 12.08 5.15
C ALA A 10 1.45 13.54 5.46
N ILE A 11 0.42 13.82 6.25
CA ILE A 11 0.05 15.18 6.69
C ILE A 11 1.19 15.81 7.51
N LEU A 12 1.78 15.06 8.44
CA LEU A 12 2.89 15.56 9.27
C LEU A 12 4.16 15.87 8.45
N GLN A 13 4.33 15.25 7.29
CA GLN A 13 5.47 15.46 6.39
C GLN A 13 5.15 16.41 5.22
N ASP A 14 3.97 17.02 5.22
CA ASP A 14 3.48 17.86 4.12
C ASP A 14 3.50 17.14 2.76
N ILE A 15 3.14 15.86 2.78
CA ILE A 15 3.07 15.00 1.59
C ILE A 15 1.61 14.77 1.23
N LYS A 16 1.21 15.19 0.03
CA LYS A 16 -0.10 14.86 -0.51
C LYS A 16 -0.06 13.46 -1.14
N ILE A 17 -0.77 12.50 -0.53
CA ILE A 17 -0.92 11.16 -1.09
C ILE A 17 -2.22 11.05 -1.87
N TYR A 18 -2.18 10.29 -2.96
CA TYR A 18 -3.34 9.90 -3.74
C TYR A 18 -3.57 8.40 -3.61
N PHE A 19 -4.81 7.97 -3.65
CA PHE A 19 -5.18 6.55 -3.56
C PHE A 19 -6.43 6.26 -4.38
N SER A 20 -6.49 5.06 -4.96
CA SER A 20 -7.62 4.67 -5.79
C SER A 20 -8.82 4.23 -4.95
N ILE A 21 -10.00 4.70 -5.33
CA ILE A 21 -11.27 4.31 -4.72
C ILE A 21 -12.31 4.02 -5.82
N LYS A 22 -13.27 3.15 -5.52
CA LYS A 22 -14.35 2.86 -6.46
C LYS A 22 -15.16 4.13 -6.73
N GLU A 23 -15.39 4.46 -8.00
CA GLU A 23 -16.10 5.67 -8.43
C GLU A 23 -17.46 5.84 -7.74
N SER A 24 -18.21 4.75 -7.56
CA SER A 24 -19.53 4.79 -6.89
C SER A 24 -19.48 5.35 -5.46
N ILE A 25 -18.35 5.27 -4.77
CA ILE A 25 -18.17 5.84 -3.42
C ILE A 25 -17.95 7.34 -3.51
N CYS A 26 -17.24 7.80 -4.53
CA CYS A 26 -17.03 9.23 -4.77
C CYS A 26 -18.33 9.97 -5.13
N ARG A 27 -19.35 9.26 -5.61
CA ARG A 27 -20.67 9.83 -5.93
C ARG A 27 -21.57 10.04 -4.71
N ILE A 28 -21.18 9.54 -3.52
CA ILE A 28 -21.94 9.75 -2.27
C ILE A 28 -21.80 11.21 -1.86
N PRO A 29 -22.88 11.97 -1.71
CA PRO A 29 -22.82 13.37 -1.28
C PRO A 29 -22.05 13.52 0.04
N VAL A 30 -21.32 14.62 0.21
CA VAL A 30 -20.46 14.93 1.37
C VAL A 30 -19.27 13.98 1.49
N LEU A 31 -19.50 12.65 1.61
CA LEU A 31 -18.44 11.66 1.76
C LEU A 31 -17.50 11.64 0.54
N GLY A 32 -18.04 11.64 -0.67
CA GLY A 32 -17.26 11.66 -1.90
C GLY A 32 -16.38 12.90 -2.00
N THR A 33 -16.96 14.08 -1.72
CA THR A 33 -16.22 15.35 -1.74
C THR A 33 -15.09 15.35 -0.72
N TRP A 34 -15.37 14.88 0.49
CA TRP A 34 -14.37 14.77 1.55
C TRP A 34 -13.23 13.80 1.20
N LEU A 35 -13.57 12.62 0.63
CA LEU A 35 -12.57 11.65 0.19
C LEU A 35 -11.70 12.20 -0.96
N MET A 36 -12.28 12.89 -1.94
CA MET A 36 -11.52 13.53 -3.02
C MET A 36 -10.60 14.63 -2.48
N TRP A 37 -11.04 15.39 -1.49
CA TRP A 37 -10.20 16.37 -0.81
C TRP A 37 -9.00 15.71 -0.12
N LEU A 38 -9.19 14.51 0.46
CA LEU A 38 -8.12 13.70 1.06
C LEU A 38 -7.17 13.07 0.04
N GLY A 39 -7.46 13.17 -1.26
CA GLY A 39 -6.62 12.59 -2.33
C GLY A 39 -7.19 11.32 -2.96
N ALA A 40 -8.47 11.00 -2.72
CA ALA A 40 -9.08 9.86 -3.40
C ALA A 40 -9.22 10.13 -4.89
N MET A 41 -8.76 9.18 -5.70
CA MET A 41 -8.95 9.14 -7.14
C MET A 41 -10.03 8.13 -7.49
N PRO A 42 -11.15 8.56 -8.09
CA PRO A 42 -12.19 7.64 -8.54
C PRO A 42 -11.67 6.74 -9.66
N ILE A 43 -11.89 5.44 -9.54
CA ILE A 43 -11.55 4.44 -10.55
C ILE A 43 -12.81 3.78 -11.05
N ASP A 44 -13.02 3.82 -12.36
CA ASP A 44 -14.02 3.00 -13.02
C ASP A 44 -13.51 1.55 -13.10
N ARG A 45 -14.30 0.62 -12.56
CA ARG A 45 -14.02 -0.82 -12.55
C ARG A 45 -14.98 -1.59 -13.43
N SER A 46 -15.72 -0.90 -14.31
CA SER A 46 -16.60 -1.56 -15.27
C SER A 46 -15.80 -2.35 -16.30
N PRO A 47 -16.38 -3.44 -16.86
CA PRO A 47 -15.71 -4.22 -17.92
C PRO A 47 -15.42 -3.41 -19.18
N GLU A 48 -16.22 -2.37 -19.44
CA GLU A 48 -16.10 -1.47 -20.59
C GLU A 48 -15.13 -0.30 -20.31
N GLY A 49 -14.75 -0.08 -19.04
CA GLY A 49 -13.85 1.00 -18.64
C GLY A 49 -12.40 0.70 -19.00
N GLN A 50 -11.60 1.76 -19.07
CA GLN A 50 -10.14 1.61 -19.14
C GLN A 50 -9.65 0.83 -17.91
N GLY A 51 -8.61 -0.02 -18.09
CA GLY A 51 -8.00 -0.76 -16.99
C GLY A 51 -7.52 0.18 -15.88
N GLN A 52 -7.55 -0.30 -14.64
CA GLN A 52 -7.14 0.49 -13.46
C GLN A 52 -5.73 1.11 -13.60
N VAL A 53 -4.81 0.36 -14.18
CA VAL A 53 -3.41 0.78 -14.37
C VAL A 53 -3.36 1.98 -15.32
N GLU A 54 -4.09 1.93 -16.42
CA GLU A 54 -4.14 2.99 -17.43
C GLU A 54 -4.76 4.27 -16.88
N GLN A 55 -5.84 4.15 -16.10
CA GLN A 55 -6.46 5.32 -15.45
C GLN A 55 -5.50 5.99 -14.46
N ILE A 56 -4.74 5.22 -13.68
CA ILE A 56 -3.75 5.77 -12.74
C ILE A 56 -2.57 6.41 -13.49
N LYS A 57 -2.07 5.79 -14.55
CA LYS A 57 -1.03 6.37 -15.40
C LYS A 57 -1.47 7.71 -16.00
N ALA A 58 -2.65 7.76 -16.58
CA ALA A 58 -3.22 9.00 -17.15
C ALA A 58 -3.34 10.10 -16.08
N PHE A 59 -3.74 9.74 -14.85
CA PHE A 59 -3.78 10.67 -13.73
C PHE A 59 -2.39 11.18 -13.37
N ILE A 60 -1.40 10.31 -13.22
CA ILE A 60 -0.01 10.69 -12.92
C ILE A 60 0.53 11.62 -14.01
N ASP A 61 0.30 11.29 -15.28
CA ASP A 61 0.71 12.11 -16.42
C ASP A 61 0.06 13.49 -16.42
N SER A 62 -1.20 13.59 -16.00
CA SER A 62 -1.89 14.89 -15.88
C SER A 62 -1.30 15.78 -14.79
N GLN A 63 -0.56 15.21 -13.84
CA GLN A 63 0.07 15.90 -12.72
C GLN A 63 1.55 16.23 -12.97
N LYS A 64 2.04 16.14 -14.23
CA LYS A 64 3.44 16.45 -14.56
C LYS A 64 3.84 17.84 -14.04
N GLY A 65 4.98 17.91 -13.35
CA GLY A 65 5.48 19.12 -12.68
C GLY A 65 5.05 19.24 -11.22
N ASN A 66 4.13 18.43 -10.73
CA ASN A 66 3.74 18.38 -9.33
C ASN A 66 4.36 17.15 -8.64
N ARG A 67 4.54 17.23 -7.32
CA ARG A 67 4.91 16.06 -6.51
C ARG A 67 3.68 15.18 -6.30
N VAL A 68 3.68 13.98 -6.86
CA VAL A 68 2.59 13.01 -6.74
C VAL A 68 3.10 11.76 -6.03
N PHE A 69 2.46 11.42 -4.91
CA PHE A 69 2.68 10.15 -4.23
C PHE A 69 1.40 9.32 -4.31
N PHE A 70 1.43 8.23 -5.04
CA PHE A 70 0.29 7.34 -5.18
C PHE A 70 0.43 6.13 -4.27
N LEU A 71 -0.52 5.96 -3.34
CA LEU A 71 -0.51 4.88 -2.36
C LEU A 71 -1.15 3.62 -2.95
N PHE A 72 -0.41 2.52 -2.88
CA PHE A 72 -0.88 1.19 -3.21
C PHE A 72 -0.84 0.27 -1.99
N THR A 73 -1.85 -0.57 -1.88
CA THR A 73 -1.88 -1.71 -0.95
C THR A 73 -1.90 -2.99 -1.79
N PRO A 74 -0.73 -3.65 -1.98
CA PRO A 74 -0.61 -4.79 -2.92
C PRO A 74 -1.52 -5.96 -2.57
N GLU A 75 -1.83 -6.15 -1.30
CA GLU A 75 -2.73 -7.20 -0.83
C GLU A 75 -4.17 -6.97 -1.30
N GLY A 76 -4.62 -5.72 -1.36
CA GLY A 76 -5.96 -5.32 -1.82
C GLY A 76 -7.10 -5.81 -0.95
N THR A 77 -6.80 -6.33 0.24
CA THR A 77 -7.75 -6.83 1.24
C THR A 77 -7.17 -6.69 2.64
N ARG A 78 -8.02 -6.87 3.67
CA ARG A 78 -7.64 -6.87 5.09
C ARG A 78 -7.34 -8.29 5.63
N GLY A 79 -7.51 -9.31 4.83
CA GLY A 79 -7.19 -10.69 5.18
C GLY A 79 -5.86 -11.12 4.60
N ALA A 80 -5.29 -12.20 5.13
CA ALA A 80 -4.10 -12.82 4.56
C ALA A 80 -4.36 -13.22 3.10
N VAL A 81 -3.42 -12.92 2.22
CA VAL A 81 -3.48 -13.25 0.80
C VAL A 81 -2.29 -14.10 0.40
N THR A 82 -2.51 -14.99 -0.55
CA THR A 82 -1.46 -15.86 -1.10
C THR A 82 -0.69 -15.22 -2.24
N LYS A 83 -1.18 -14.08 -2.78
CA LYS A 83 -0.55 -13.40 -3.91
C LYS A 83 -0.85 -11.91 -3.89
N TRP A 84 0.17 -11.09 -4.10
CA TRP A 84 0.02 -9.65 -4.26
C TRP A 84 -0.56 -9.28 -5.62
N LYS A 85 -1.33 -8.19 -5.66
CA LYS A 85 -1.75 -7.53 -6.90
C LYS A 85 -0.58 -6.71 -7.43
N THR A 86 -0.25 -6.90 -8.70
CA THR A 86 0.92 -6.30 -9.34
C THR A 86 0.65 -4.96 -10.05
N GLY A 87 -0.54 -4.39 -9.86
CA GLY A 87 -0.91 -3.12 -10.50
C GLY A 87 0.07 -1.98 -10.19
N PHE A 88 0.56 -1.90 -8.95
CA PHE A 88 1.55 -0.90 -8.56
C PHE A 88 2.85 -0.99 -9.38
N TYR A 89 3.30 -2.22 -9.67
CA TYR A 89 4.49 -2.47 -10.45
C TYR A 89 4.34 -1.95 -11.88
N HIS A 90 3.20 -2.25 -12.53
CA HIS A 90 2.93 -1.81 -13.90
C HIS A 90 2.77 -0.29 -14.01
N VAL A 91 2.23 0.36 -12.97
CA VAL A 91 2.19 1.83 -12.91
C VAL A 91 3.60 2.40 -12.77
N ALA A 92 4.38 1.91 -11.80
CA ALA A 92 5.73 2.40 -11.57
C ALA A 92 6.63 2.22 -12.80
N GLN A 93 6.59 1.04 -13.43
CA GLN A 93 7.35 0.74 -14.64
C GLN A 93 6.91 1.63 -15.82
N GLY A 94 5.59 1.76 -16.03
CA GLY A 94 5.07 2.51 -17.19
C GLY A 94 5.19 4.02 -17.06
N CYS A 95 5.40 4.56 -15.85
CA CYS A 95 5.64 5.98 -15.59
C CYS A 95 7.10 6.26 -15.21
N GLU A 96 7.98 5.27 -15.24
CA GLU A 96 9.41 5.38 -14.86
C GLU A 96 9.60 5.96 -13.44
N LEU A 97 8.77 5.53 -12.50
CA LEU A 97 8.76 6.05 -11.13
C LEU A 97 9.45 5.10 -10.14
N PRO A 98 10.17 5.62 -9.14
CA PRO A 98 10.65 4.82 -8.04
C PRO A 98 9.49 4.35 -7.15
N ILE A 99 9.68 3.23 -6.46
CA ILE A 99 8.74 2.71 -5.47
C ILE A 99 9.25 3.04 -4.08
N PHE A 100 8.45 3.79 -3.31
CA PHE A 100 8.71 4.06 -1.91
C PHE A 100 8.02 3.00 -1.05
N LEU A 101 8.81 2.23 -0.30
CA LEU A 101 8.29 1.23 0.62
C LEU A 101 7.93 1.91 1.93
N ALA A 102 6.64 1.90 2.24
CA ALA A 102 6.10 2.47 3.47
C ALA A 102 5.63 1.38 4.42
N LYS A 103 5.77 1.61 5.72
CA LYS A 103 5.36 0.67 6.77
C LYS A 103 4.42 1.33 7.78
N VAL A 104 3.60 0.51 8.41
CA VAL A 104 2.98 0.77 9.70
C VAL A 104 3.39 -0.40 10.59
N ASP A 105 4.42 -0.22 11.40
CA ASP A 105 4.93 -1.26 12.28
C ASP A 105 4.34 -1.08 13.68
N TYR A 106 3.48 -1.99 14.08
CA TYR A 106 2.80 -1.92 15.37
C TYR A 106 3.68 -2.34 16.54
N ARG A 107 4.77 -3.06 16.29
CA ARG A 107 5.72 -3.47 17.33
C ARG A 107 6.61 -2.31 17.73
N SER A 108 7.27 -1.68 16.75
CA SER A 108 8.13 -0.50 16.99
C SER A 108 7.33 0.80 17.14
N LYS A 109 6.02 0.79 16.81
CA LYS A 109 5.13 1.97 16.77
C LYS A 109 5.64 3.04 15.79
N GLU A 110 6.16 2.61 14.66
CA GLU A 110 6.70 3.46 13.62
C GLU A 110 5.83 3.41 12.36
N THR A 111 5.70 4.55 11.71
CA THR A 111 5.04 4.66 10.40
C THR A 111 5.82 5.60 9.49
N GLY A 112 5.81 5.32 8.20
CA GLY A 112 6.44 6.15 7.18
C GLY A 112 7.18 5.35 6.11
N VAL A 113 7.87 6.06 5.23
CA VAL A 113 8.73 5.47 4.21
C VAL A 113 10.04 5.00 4.87
N PHE A 114 10.44 3.76 4.62
CA PHE A 114 11.67 3.19 5.19
C PHE A 114 12.69 2.77 4.12
N HIS A 115 12.28 2.63 2.87
CA HIS A 115 13.18 2.26 1.78
C HIS A 115 12.66 2.80 0.43
N THR A 116 13.58 3.07 -0.50
CA THR A 116 13.27 3.41 -1.90
C THR A 116 13.76 2.29 -2.80
N PHE A 117 12.89 1.76 -3.63
CA PHE A 117 13.17 0.66 -4.53
C PHE A 117 13.15 1.12 -5.99
N GLN A 118 14.22 0.83 -6.71
CA GLN A 118 14.30 1.04 -8.16
C GLN A 118 14.03 -0.28 -8.87
N LEU A 119 13.15 -0.24 -9.88
CA LEU A 119 12.82 -1.42 -10.66
C LEU A 119 14.02 -1.85 -11.53
N THR A 120 14.31 -3.15 -11.52
CA THR A 120 15.34 -3.74 -12.40
C THR A 120 14.76 -4.09 -13.78
N GLY A 121 13.43 -4.28 -13.84
CA GLY A 121 12.72 -4.76 -15.04
C GLY A 121 12.32 -6.22 -14.94
N ASP A 122 12.93 -7.01 -14.07
CA ASP A 122 12.45 -8.35 -13.74
C ASP A 122 11.37 -8.27 -12.66
N LYS A 123 10.12 -8.42 -13.10
CA LYS A 123 8.95 -8.30 -12.21
C LYS A 123 8.97 -9.31 -11.06
N VAL A 124 9.43 -10.52 -11.29
CA VAL A 124 9.40 -11.58 -10.28
C VAL A 124 10.46 -11.29 -9.22
N GLU A 125 11.67 -11.01 -9.64
CA GLU A 125 12.78 -10.67 -8.77
C GLU A 125 12.51 -9.41 -7.97
N ASP A 126 12.02 -8.35 -8.63
CA ASP A 126 11.66 -7.08 -7.99
C ASP A 126 10.59 -7.26 -6.90
N ILE A 127 9.52 -8.01 -7.18
CA ILE A 127 8.46 -8.26 -6.20
C ILE A 127 8.99 -9.09 -5.03
N GLN A 128 9.82 -10.09 -5.26
CA GLN A 128 10.44 -10.88 -4.19
C GLN A 128 11.34 -10.02 -3.31
N ALA A 129 12.14 -9.14 -3.89
CA ALA A 129 13.00 -8.23 -3.15
C ALA A 129 12.20 -7.23 -2.31
N ILE A 130 11.12 -6.68 -2.88
CA ILE A 130 10.20 -5.80 -2.15
C ILE A 130 9.56 -6.55 -0.97
N GLN A 131 9.04 -7.75 -1.18
CA GLN A 131 8.45 -8.57 -0.12
C GLN A 131 9.48 -8.89 0.98
N ALA A 132 10.71 -9.23 0.59
CA ALA A 132 11.78 -9.50 1.54
C ALA A 132 12.07 -8.32 2.46
N SER A 133 11.91 -7.08 1.97
CA SER A 133 12.11 -5.86 2.77
C SER A 133 11.08 -5.71 3.91
N TYR A 134 9.93 -6.39 3.82
CA TYR A 134 8.87 -6.34 4.83
C TYR A 134 8.95 -7.44 5.90
N LYS A 135 9.92 -8.35 5.82
CA LYS A 135 10.05 -9.51 6.75
C LYS A 135 10.11 -9.14 8.24
N SER A 136 10.71 -7.98 8.56
CA SER A 136 10.88 -7.51 9.94
C SER A 136 9.75 -6.61 10.42
N ILE A 137 8.76 -6.33 9.58
CA ILE A 137 7.67 -5.38 9.87
C ILE A 137 6.48 -6.13 10.41
N HIS A 138 5.91 -5.65 11.52
CA HIS A 138 4.86 -6.33 12.25
C HIS A 138 3.51 -5.62 12.10
N GLY A 139 2.56 -6.32 11.50
CA GLY A 139 1.16 -5.89 11.42
C GLY A 139 0.47 -5.88 12.79
N LYS A 140 -0.72 -5.30 12.86
CA LYS A 140 -1.52 -5.22 14.09
C LYS A 140 -1.95 -6.58 14.63
N PHE A 141 -2.21 -7.53 13.76
CA PHE A 141 -2.63 -8.88 14.12
C PHE A 141 -1.61 -9.90 13.60
N LEU A 142 -1.42 -11.00 14.31
CA LEU A 142 -0.51 -12.08 13.89
C LEU A 142 -0.76 -12.56 12.45
N LYS A 143 -2.03 -12.66 12.06
CA LYS A 143 -2.43 -13.03 10.69
C LYS A 143 -2.02 -12.00 9.62
N ASP A 144 -1.74 -10.76 10.01
CA ASP A 144 -1.36 -9.67 9.12
C ASP A 144 0.16 -9.57 8.96
N GLN A 145 0.92 -10.42 9.68
CA GLN A 145 2.39 -10.41 9.66
C GLN A 145 2.98 -11.18 8.48
N TYR A 146 2.16 -11.93 7.78
CA TYR A 146 2.60 -12.76 6.67
C TYR A 146 2.14 -12.13 5.36
N PRO A 147 2.98 -11.26 4.74
CA PRO A 147 2.75 -10.94 3.34
C PRO A 147 2.76 -12.26 2.56
N ALA A 148 1.99 -12.31 1.50
CA ALA A 148 2.00 -13.46 0.60
C ALA A 148 3.36 -13.57 -0.07
N TYR A 149 4.26 -14.32 0.52
CA TYR A 149 5.57 -14.59 -0.06
C TYR A 149 5.46 -15.55 -1.23
N ILE A 150 6.28 -15.29 -2.24
CA ILE A 150 6.72 -16.34 -3.14
C ILE A 150 7.88 -17.06 -2.38
N GLY A 151 7.53 -17.99 -1.47
CA GLY A 151 8.52 -18.70 -0.64
C GLY A 151 7.98 -19.13 0.72
N GLU A 152 8.82 -19.74 1.53
CA GLU A 152 8.46 -20.20 2.87
C GLU A 152 8.16 -19.03 3.81
N LEU A 153 7.10 -19.15 4.60
CA LEU A 153 6.77 -18.19 5.65
C LEU A 153 7.88 -18.18 6.71
N PRO A 154 8.31 -16.99 7.19
CA PRO A 154 9.26 -16.95 8.29
C PRO A 154 8.64 -17.60 9.53
N THR A 155 9.36 -18.54 10.12
CA THR A 155 8.94 -19.18 11.37
C THR A 155 9.09 -18.14 12.49
N ILE A 156 7.97 -17.73 13.09
CA ILE A 156 7.99 -16.92 14.30
C ILE A 156 8.19 -17.88 15.47
N SER A 157 9.17 -17.60 16.32
CA SER A 157 9.34 -18.38 17.56
C SER A 157 8.13 -18.21 18.48
N ASP A 158 7.81 -19.24 19.27
CA ASP A 158 6.70 -19.17 20.24
C ASP A 158 6.88 -18.00 21.23
N ALA A 159 8.10 -17.62 21.54
CA ALA A 159 8.43 -16.48 22.40
C ALA A 159 8.02 -15.14 21.72
N GLU A 160 8.30 -14.97 20.42
CA GLU A 160 7.88 -13.78 19.69
C GLU A 160 6.36 -13.74 19.53
N ALA A 161 5.74 -14.88 19.27
CA ALA A 161 4.28 -15.00 19.21
C ALA A 161 3.62 -14.64 20.55
N ALA A 162 4.22 -15.04 21.68
CA ALA A 162 3.75 -14.70 23.02
C ALA A 162 3.88 -13.21 23.33
N ILE A 163 5.02 -12.60 22.97
CA ILE A 163 5.24 -11.14 23.11
C ILE A 163 4.20 -10.36 22.29
N ILE A 164 3.96 -10.76 21.05
CA ILE A 164 3.00 -10.11 20.18
C ILE A 164 1.58 -10.24 20.75
N ARG A 165 1.18 -11.43 21.23
CA ARG A 165 -0.11 -11.63 21.90
C ARG A 165 -0.27 -10.74 23.13
N ALA A 166 0.78 -10.62 23.95
CA ALA A 166 0.77 -9.77 25.15
C ALA A 166 0.65 -8.29 24.82
N LEU A 167 1.32 -7.81 23.75
CA LEU A 167 1.27 -6.41 23.31
C LEU A 167 -0.08 -6.00 22.70
N TYR A 168 -0.82 -6.95 22.13
CA TYR A 168 -2.07 -6.67 21.41
C TYR A 168 -3.33 -7.28 22.06
N SER A 169 -3.20 -7.82 23.28
CA SER A 169 -4.34 -8.36 24.05
C SER A 169 -5.22 -7.28 24.72
N PHE A 170 -5.06 -6.01 24.37
CA PHE A 170 -6.01 -5.00 24.78
C PHE A 170 -7.32 -5.15 24.04
N LYS A 171 -8.37 -5.50 24.81
CA LYS A 171 -9.78 -5.48 24.39
C LYS A 171 -10.24 -4.09 24.02
#